data_e97ff05f59cedda638228055b8b574ac
#
_entry.id   e97ff05f59cedda638228055b8b574ac
#
_cell.length_a   1.000
_cell.length_b   1.000
_cell.length_c   1.000
_cell.angle_alpha   90.00
_cell.angle_beta   90.00
_cell.angle_gamma   90.00
#
_symmetry.space_group_name_H-M   'P 1'
#
loop_
_entity.id
_entity.type
_entity.pdbx_description
1 polymer ?
#
loop_
_entity_poly.entity_id
_entity_poly.type
_entity_poly.pdbx_seq_one_letter_code
_entity_poly.pdbx_strand_id
1 'polypeptide(L)'
;MSSAQHPGGGVSLDVPHRQTTALVVSSPHSGRCYSPEFLRMVRLHVSALRRSEDCFVDELFSDAPGFGSPFLCAMFPRCFVDVNRSPAELDRKMFTGVLPVYADTKSERVRSGMGVILRLAASG
;
A
#
# COMPACT_ATOMS: atom_id res chain seq x y z
N MET A 1 -14.75 -20.71 1.24
CA MET A 1 -13.63 -19.75 1.13
C MET A 1 -13.81 -18.98 -0.17
N SER A 2 -14.32 -17.79 -0.09
CA SER A 2 -14.48 -16.94 -1.27
C SER A 2 -13.49 -15.78 -1.14
N SER A 3 -12.29 -15.96 -1.67
CA SER A 3 -11.41 -14.84 -1.93
C SER A 3 -11.97 -14.08 -3.13
N ALA A 4 -12.64 -12.99 -2.90
CA ALA A 4 -13.02 -12.08 -3.97
C ALA A 4 -11.73 -11.42 -4.50
N GLN A 5 -11.01 -12.14 -5.37
CA GLN A 5 -9.92 -11.57 -6.14
C GLN A 5 -10.53 -10.63 -7.18
N HIS A 6 -10.49 -9.35 -6.93
CA HIS A 6 -10.75 -8.36 -7.97
C HIS A 6 -9.58 -8.37 -8.98
N PRO A 7 -9.83 -8.57 -10.29
CA PRO A 7 -8.80 -8.54 -11.33
C PRO A 7 -8.39 -7.10 -11.61
N GLY A 8 -7.68 -6.46 -10.70
CA GLY A 8 -7.29 -5.06 -10.84
C GLY A 8 -6.48 -4.50 -9.68
N GLY A 9 -6.00 -5.35 -8.77
CA GLY A 9 -5.07 -4.90 -7.74
C GLY A 9 -5.68 -3.99 -6.67
N GLY A 10 -6.89 -4.28 -6.21
CA GLY A 10 -7.51 -3.59 -5.07
C GLY A 10 -7.01 -4.13 -3.72
N VAL A 11 -7.92 -4.43 -2.82
CA VAL A 11 -7.64 -5.08 -1.54
C VAL A 11 -8.21 -6.49 -1.52
N SER A 12 -7.58 -7.41 -0.80
CA SER A 12 -8.17 -8.69 -0.43
C SER A 12 -8.54 -8.67 1.04
N LEU A 13 -9.66 -9.30 1.36
CA LEU A 13 -10.13 -9.49 2.73
C LEU A 13 -10.47 -10.95 2.93
N ASP A 14 -9.67 -11.62 3.76
CA ASP A 14 -9.93 -12.99 4.20
C ASP A 14 -10.57 -12.95 5.58
N VAL A 15 -11.79 -13.48 5.68
CA VAL A 15 -12.54 -13.51 6.93
C VAL A 15 -12.51 -14.90 7.53
N PRO A 16 -12.39 -15.04 8.85
CA PRO A 16 -12.50 -16.32 9.53
C PRO A 16 -13.94 -16.85 9.42
N HIS A 17 -14.10 -18.18 9.44
CA HIS A 17 -15.43 -18.80 9.52
C HIS A 17 -16.22 -18.26 10.73
N ARG A 18 -15.52 -18.04 11.85
CA ARG A 18 -16.05 -17.37 13.04
C ARG A 18 -14.96 -16.46 13.60
N GLN A 19 -15.27 -15.18 13.72
CA GLN A 19 -14.37 -14.25 14.40
C GLN A 19 -14.40 -14.51 15.90
N THR A 20 -13.25 -14.83 16.48
CA THR A 20 -13.10 -15.16 17.90
C THR A 20 -12.19 -14.17 18.64
N THR A 21 -11.60 -13.23 17.91
CA THR A 21 -10.74 -12.19 18.46
C THR A 21 -11.26 -10.80 18.09
N ALA A 22 -10.87 -9.80 18.87
CA ALA A 22 -11.12 -8.39 18.54
C ALA A 22 -10.06 -7.78 17.61
N LEU A 23 -9.13 -8.61 17.13
CA LEU A 23 -8.02 -8.17 16.27
C LEU A 23 -8.42 -8.26 14.80
N VAL A 24 -7.97 -7.29 14.02
CA VAL A 24 -7.90 -7.32 12.57
C VAL A 24 -6.45 -7.21 12.18
N VAL A 25 -5.96 -8.15 11.39
CA VAL A 25 -4.60 -8.10 10.85
C VAL A 25 -4.63 -7.43 9.50
N SER A 26 -3.67 -6.55 9.22
CA SER A 26 -3.54 -5.91 7.90
C SER A 26 -2.11 -5.89 7.39
N SER A 27 -1.95 -6.13 6.09
CA SER A 27 -0.69 -5.97 5.37
C SER A 27 -0.86 -4.91 4.26
N PRO A 28 -0.55 -3.64 4.57
CA PRO A 28 -0.76 -2.55 3.62
C PRO A 28 0.36 -2.43 2.57
N HIS A 29 1.50 -3.09 2.75
CA HIS A 29 2.72 -2.84 1.98
C HIS A 29 3.34 -4.07 1.33
N SER A 30 2.67 -5.23 1.35
CA SER A 30 3.15 -6.47 0.71
C SER A 30 2.62 -6.66 -0.72
N GLY A 31 1.77 -5.76 -1.21
CA GLY A 31 1.15 -5.86 -2.52
C GLY A 31 2.15 -5.81 -3.68
N ARG A 32 1.95 -6.70 -4.67
CA ARG A 32 2.85 -6.93 -5.80
C ARG A 32 2.16 -6.82 -7.17
N CYS A 33 0.92 -6.36 -7.20
CA CYS A 33 0.20 -6.15 -8.46
C CYS A 33 0.61 -4.81 -9.09
N TYR A 34 1.67 -4.84 -9.87
CA TYR A 34 2.15 -3.68 -10.65
C TYR A 34 1.37 -3.60 -11.95
N SER A 35 0.43 -2.65 -12.04
CA SER A 35 -0.33 -2.48 -13.28
C SER A 35 0.55 -1.94 -14.42
N PRO A 36 0.28 -2.31 -15.68
CA PRO A 36 0.99 -1.77 -16.82
C PRO A 36 0.91 -0.23 -16.90
N GLU A 37 -0.21 0.35 -16.49
CA GLU A 37 -0.41 1.80 -16.44
C GLU A 37 0.57 2.45 -15.46
N PHE A 38 0.66 1.90 -14.25
CA PHE A 38 1.59 2.39 -13.24
C PHE A 38 3.04 2.28 -13.71
N LEU A 39 3.43 1.12 -14.29
CA LEU A 39 4.78 0.90 -14.78
C LEU A 39 5.20 1.87 -15.89
N ARG A 40 4.23 2.36 -16.70
CA ARG A 40 4.52 3.40 -17.71
C ARG A 40 4.75 4.79 -17.11
N MET A 41 4.26 5.05 -15.89
CA MET A 41 4.39 6.36 -15.24
C MET A 41 5.66 6.51 -14.41
N VAL A 42 6.27 5.39 -14.01
CA VAL A 42 7.46 5.40 -13.15
C VAL A 42 8.75 5.39 -13.96
N ARG A 43 9.81 5.94 -13.38
CA ARG A 43 11.15 5.99 -14.00
C ARG A 43 12.05 4.84 -13.56
N LEU A 44 11.65 4.09 -12.54
CA LEU A 44 12.44 3.03 -11.95
C LEU A 44 12.04 1.67 -12.53
N HIS A 45 13.01 0.76 -12.61
CA HIS A 45 12.74 -0.63 -12.93
C HIS A 45 11.99 -1.31 -11.77
N VAL A 46 11.18 -2.33 -12.08
CA VAL A 46 10.36 -3.07 -11.09
C VAL A 46 11.20 -3.57 -9.91
N SER A 47 12.41 -4.06 -10.14
CA SER A 47 13.31 -4.52 -9.08
C SER A 47 13.66 -3.43 -8.05
N ALA A 48 13.78 -2.18 -8.49
CA ALA A 48 14.00 -1.04 -7.60
C ALA A 48 12.72 -0.64 -6.87
N LEU A 49 11.56 -0.69 -7.53
CA LEU A 49 10.26 -0.43 -6.90
C LEU A 49 9.96 -1.44 -5.79
N ARG A 50 10.30 -2.71 -6.01
CA ARG A 50 10.10 -3.80 -5.05
C ARG A 50 10.90 -3.64 -3.76
N ARG A 51 11.94 -2.82 -3.74
CA ARG A 51 12.67 -2.49 -2.51
C ARG A 51 11.82 -1.71 -1.49
N SER A 52 10.68 -1.16 -1.89
CA SER A 52 9.71 -0.52 -1.00
C SER A 52 8.70 -1.49 -0.39
N GLU A 53 8.64 -2.74 -0.86
CA GLU A 53 7.72 -3.75 -0.34
C GLU A 53 8.13 -4.24 1.05
N ASP A 54 7.15 -4.51 1.90
CA ASP A 54 7.30 -5.39 3.05
C ASP A 54 7.11 -6.83 2.54
N CYS A 55 8.18 -7.39 1.96
CA CYS A 55 8.12 -8.66 1.24
C CYS A 55 7.62 -9.79 2.12
N PHE A 56 6.67 -10.58 1.59
CA PHE A 56 6.13 -11.80 2.20
C PHE A 56 5.38 -11.61 3.54
N VAL A 57 5.10 -10.39 3.98
CA VAL A 57 4.30 -10.16 5.20
C VAL A 57 2.88 -10.70 5.03
N ASP A 58 2.31 -10.60 3.83
CA ASP A 58 1.03 -11.22 3.48
C ASP A 58 1.05 -12.75 3.65
N GLU A 59 2.14 -13.41 3.29
CA GLU A 59 2.31 -14.85 3.45
C GLU A 59 2.52 -15.24 4.93
N LEU A 60 3.32 -14.47 5.67
CA LEU A 60 3.58 -14.71 7.09
C LEU A 60 2.32 -14.64 7.96
N PHE A 61 1.36 -13.79 7.60
CA PHE A 61 0.11 -13.61 8.33
C PHE A 61 -1.10 -14.28 7.67
N SER A 62 -0.90 -15.08 6.62
CA SER A 62 -1.99 -15.74 5.87
C SER A 62 -2.87 -16.64 6.74
N ASP A 63 -2.36 -17.16 7.84
CA ASP A 63 -3.10 -18.02 8.77
C ASP A 63 -3.95 -17.26 9.79
N ALA A 64 -3.93 -15.92 9.80
CA ALA A 64 -4.71 -15.11 10.73
C ALA A 64 -6.21 -15.47 10.78
N PRO A 65 -6.88 -15.77 9.64
CA PRO A 65 -8.26 -16.23 9.68
C PRO A 65 -8.45 -17.58 10.42
N GLY A 66 -7.46 -18.47 10.34
CA GLY A 66 -7.46 -19.73 11.10
C GLY A 66 -7.45 -19.52 12.61
N PHE A 67 -6.89 -18.39 13.07
CA PHE A 67 -6.88 -17.96 14.48
C PHE A 67 -8.06 -17.04 14.85
N GLY A 68 -9.04 -16.89 13.98
CA GLY A 68 -10.26 -16.14 14.23
C GLY A 68 -10.12 -14.61 14.05
N SER A 69 -9.09 -14.16 13.34
CA SER A 69 -8.86 -12.73 13.01
C SER A 69 -9.04 -12.48 11.51
N PRO A 70 -9.85 -11.50 11.08
CA PRO A 70 -9.87 -11.09 9.67
C PRO A 70 -8.48 -10.59 9.22
N PHE A 71 -8.14 -10.86 7.96
CA PHE A 71 -6.89 -10.43 7.35
C PHE A 71 -7.15 -9.59 6.10
N LEU A 72 -6.65 -8.36 6.10
CA LEU A 72 -6.80 -7.38 5.02
C LEU A 72 -5.45 -7.10 4.37
N CYS A 73 -5.33 -7.25 3.06
CA CYS A 73 -4.12 -6.96 2.30
C CYS A 73 -4.37 -5.95 1.19
N ALA A 74 -3.47 -4.98 1.03
CA ALA A 74 -3.37 -4.24 -0.21
C ALA A 74 -2.68 -5.13 -1.27
N MET A 75 -3.29 -5.22 -2.47
CA MET A 75 -2.75 -6.02 -3.56
C MET A 75 -1.78 -5.20 -4.44
N PHE A 76 -1.98 -3.89 -4.50
CA PHE A 76 -1.11 -2.95 -5.20
C PHE A 76 0.13 -2.59 -4.35
N PRO A 77 1.25 -2.23 -4.99
CA PRO A 77 2.46 -1.86 -4.27
C PRO A 77 2.31 -0.50 -3.57
N ARG A 78 2.94 -0.36 -2.39
CA ARG A 78 2.91 0.91 -1.64
C ARG A 78 3.52 2.10 -2.41
N CYS A 79 4.39 1.86 -3.36
CA CYS A 79 4.95 2.92 -4.19
C CYS A 79 3.95 3.49 -5.21
N PHE A 80 2.83 2.82 -5.43
CA PHE A 80 1.69 3.35 -6.19
C PHE A 80 0.86 4.31 -5.32
N VAL A 81 0.41 3.82 -4.17
CA VAL A 81 -0.25 4.63 -3.14
C VAL A 81 -0.03 3.96 -1.78
N ASP A 82 0.42 4.74 -0.79
CA ASP A 82 0.64 4.24 0.55
C ASP A 82 -0.63 4.42 1.40
N VAL A 83 -1.41 3.35 1.55
CA VAL A 83 -2.66 3.34 2.31
C VAL A 83 -2.46 3.46 3.82
N ASN A 84 -1.23 3.40 4.30
CA ASN A 84 -0.86 3.65 5.69
C ASN A 84 -0.33 5.07 5.89
N ARG A 85 -0.79 6.03 5.07
CA ARG A 85 -0.49 7.46 5.15
C ARG A 85 -1.78 8.27 5.13
N SER A 86 -1.72 9.45 5.69
CA SER A 86 -2.82 10.41 5.55
C SER A 86 -2.98 10.80 4.06
N PRO A 87 -4.20 10.81 3.52
CA PRO A 87 -4.44 11.28 2.15
C PRO A 87 -4.07 12.76 1.97
N ALA A 88 -3.90 13.51 3.05
CA ALA A 88 -3.45 14.90 3.04
C ALA A 88 -1.92 15.04 2.90
N GLU A 89 -1.13 14.01 3.17
CA GLU A 89 0.35 14.04 3.07
C GLU A 89 0.79 14.01 1.60
N LEU A 90 0.72 15.18 0.94
CA LEU A 90 1.00 15.36 -0.49
C LEU A 90 2.32 16.13 -0.70
N ASP A 91 3.26 15.51 -1.40
CA ASP A 91 4.54 16.16 -1.74
C ASP A 91 4.31 17.14 -2.90
N ARG A 92 4.47 18.44 -2.63
CA ARG A 92 4.30 19.51 -3.63
C ARG A 92 5.10 19.25 -4.92
N LYS A 93 6.22 18.56 -4.83
CA LYS A 93 7.09 18.25 -5.98
C LYS A 93 6.50 17.22 -6.94
N MET A 94 5.47 16.50 -6.52
CA MET A 94 4.78 15.48 -7.33
C MET A 94 3.62 16.05 -8.16
N PHE A 95 3.27 17.34 -8.00
CA PHE A 95 2.08 17.94 -8.59
C PHE A 95 2.43 19.20 -9.36
N THR A 96 1.83 19.38 -10.53
CA THR A 96 1.98 20.59 -11.36
C THR A 96 0.94 21.66 -11.05
N GLY A 97 -0.24 21.26 -10.55
CA GLY A 97 -1.34 22.16 -10.20
C GLY A 97 -1.30 22.69 -8.77
N VAL A 98 -2.33 23.40 -8.37
CA VAL A 98 -2.54 23.87 -7.00
C VAL A 98 -3.00 22.68 -6.15
N LEU A 99 -2.35 22.46 -5.01
CA LEU A 99 -2.78 21.45 -4.04
C LEU A 99 -4.02 21.93 -3.28
N PRO A 100 -4.88 20.99 -2.82
CA PRO A 100 -6.00 21.33 -1.96
C PRO A 100 -5.53 22.04 -0.69
N VAL A 101 -6.39 22.88 -0.11
CA VAL A 101 -6.07 23.65 1.12
C VAL A 101 -5.81 22.76 2.33
N TYR A 102 -6.31 21.53 2.33
CA TYR A 102 -6.07 20.55 3.39
C TYR A 102 -4.76 19.78 3.25
N ALA A 103 -3.99 20.01 2.17
CA ALA A 103 -2.76 19.27 1.93
C ALA A 103 -1.70 19.59 2.99
N ASP A 104 -1.22 18.56 3.67
CA ASP A 104 -0.04 18.63 4.52
C ASP A 104 1.22 18.40 3.68
N THR A 105 1.87 19.51 3.32
CA THR A 105 3.10 19.50 2.52
C THR A 105 4.37 19.57 3.38
N LYS A 106 4.22 19.57 4.72
CA LYS A 106 5.31 19.86 5.66
C LYS A 106 5.61 18.74 6.63
N SER A 107 4.82 17.66 6.65
CA SER A 107 5.11 16.51 7.51
C SER A 107 6.51 15.97 7.24
N GLU A 108 7.13 15.35 8.23
CA GLU A 108 8.46 14.74 8.10
C GLU A 108 8.49 13.69 6.99
N ARG A 109 7.41 12.93 6.85
CA ARG A 109 7.24 11.92 5.80
C ARG A 109 7.24 12.53 4.40
N VAL A 110 6.48 13.62 4.21
CA VAL A 110 6.46 14.34 2.93
C VAL A 110 7.84 14.92 2.62
N ARG A 111 8.52 15.51 3.59
CA ARG A 111 9.88 16.05 3.39
C ARG A 111 10.88 14.97 2.97
N SER A 112 10.76 13.76 3.53
CA SER A 112 11.59 12.61 3.15
C SER A 112 11.15 11.93 1.85
N GLY A 113 10.12 12.43 1.15
CA GLY A 113 9.61 11.87 -0.09
C GLY A 113 8.71 10.65 0.09
N MET A 114 8.17 10.45 1.29
CA MET A 114 7.37 9.31 1.71
C MET A 114 5.94 9.71 2.11
N GLY A 115 5.34 10.66 1.41
CA GLY A 115 3.92 10.98 1.54
C GLY A 115 3.01 9.85 1.03
N VAL A 116 1.71 10.13 0.88
CA VAL A 116 0.74 9.14 0.38
C VAL A 116 1.07 8.66 -1.02
N ILE A 117 1.59 9.54 -1.88
CA ILE A 117 2.25 9.16 -3.14
C ILE A 117 3.75 9.30 -2.92
N LEU A 118 4.47 8.19 -3.01
CA LEU A 118 5.91 8.18 -2.79
C LEU A 118 6.65 8.86 -3.94
N ARG A 119 7.43 9.89 -3.63
CA ARG A 119 8.40 10.46 -4.58
C ARG A 119 9.66 9.62 -4.64
N LEU A 120 10.03 8.98 -3.53
CA LEU A 120 11.20 8.11 -3.41
C LEU A 120 10.73 6.71 -3.01
N ALA A 121 10.80 5.77 -3.95
CA ALA A 121 10.39 4.38 -3.72
C ALA A 121 11.47 3.54 -3.01
N ALA A 122 12.72 3.99 -3.05
CA ALA A 122 13.84 3.38 -2.33
C ALA A 122 14.84 4.48 -1.96
N SER A 123 15.37 4.42 -0.76
CA SER A 123 16.58 5.16 -0.43
C SER A 123 17.72 4.59 -1.28
N GLY A 124 18.30 5.44 -2.11
CA GLY A 124 19.39 5.09 -3.01
C GLY A 124 20.60 4.52 -2.28
#